data_a95c785e2f5897c9e1de109145b7e114
#
_entry.id   a95c785e2f5897c9e1de109145b7e114
#
_cell.length_a   1.000
_cell.length_b   1.000
_cell.length_c   1.000
_cell.angle_alpha   90.00
_cell.angle_beta   90.00
_cell.angle_gamma   90.00
#
_symmetry.space_group_name_H-M   'P 1'
#
loop_
_entity.id
_entity.type
_entity.pdbx_description
1 polymer ?
#
loop_
_entity_poly.entity_id
_entity_poly.type
_entity_poly.pdbx_seq_one_letter_code
_entity_poly.pdbx_strand_id
1 'polypeptide(L)' 'MKPGSLVQHWATEKIGVVMKEVFDPLCATTTNKVFDVMWRDGTIGHNVWSYDLEIING' A
#
# COMPACT_ATOMS: atom_id res chain seq x y z
N MET A 1 -2.74 -5.25 -7.36
CA MET A 1 -1.82 -5.12 -6.21
C MET A 1 -2.06 -6.27 -5.26
N LYS A 2 -1.02 -6.91 -4.82
CA LYS A 2 -1.09 -8.14 -4.02
C LYS A 2 0.07 -8.16 -3.03
N PRO A 3 0.01 -9.00 -1.99
CA PRO A 3 1.15 -9.17 -1.08
C PRO A 3 2.44 -9.49 -1.86
N GLY A 4 3.52 -8.79 -1.53
CA GLY A 4 4.79 -8.91 -2.23
C GLY A 4 4.98 -7.92 -3.37
N SER A 5 3.96 -7.18 -3.76
CA SER A 5 4.11 -6.16 -4.81
C SER A 5 5.03 -5.04 -4.34
N LEU A 6 5.94 -4.61 -5.22
CA LEU A 6 6.79 -3.45 -4.96
C LEU A 6 6.05 -2.19 -5.41
N VAL A 7 5.91 -1.23 -4.51
CA VAL A 7 5.11 -0.03 -4.74
C VAL A 7 5.85 1.22 -4.32
N GLN A 8 5.40 2.35 -4.85
CA GLN A 8 5.92 3.66 -4.49
C GLN A 8 4.76 4.60 -4.17
N HIS A 9 4.87 5.31 -3.06
CA HIS A 9 3.88 6.33 -2.69
C HIS A 9 4.11 7.59 -3.53
N TRP A 10 3.07 8.08 -4.19
CA TRP A 10 3.21 9.19 -5.13
C TRP A 10 3.60 10.51 -4.44
N ALA A 11 3.15 10.74 -3.22
CA ALA A 11 3.38 12.01 -2.53
C ALA A 11 4.73 12.06 -1.81
N THR A 12 5.14 10.95 -1.18
CA THR A 12 6.36 10.90 -0.38
C THR A 12 7.53 10.27 -1.12
N GLU A 13 7.24 9.63 -2.25
CA GLU A 13 8.22 8.87 -3.04
C GLU A 13 8.83 7.68 -2.29
N LYS A 14 8.27 7.30 -1.14
CA LYS A 14 8.72 6.14 -0.40
C LYS A 14 8.44 4.87 -1.18
N ILE A 15 9.41 3.99 -1.20
CA ILE A 15 9.29 2.67 -1.84
C ILE A 15 9.06 1.63 -0.75
N GLY A 16 8.16 0.71 -1.00
CA GLY A 16 7.84 -0.34 -0.05
C GLY A 16 7.30 -1.60 -0.71
N VAL A 17 7.01 -2.58 0.14
CA VAL A 17 6.45 -3.86 -0.27
C VAL A 17 5.10 -4.03 0.40
N VAL A 18 4.09 -4.37 -0.39
CA VAL A 18 2.75 -4.64 0.14
C VAL A 18 2.82 -5.89 1.01
N MET A 19 2.38 -5.77 2.25
CA MET A 19 2.36 -6.89 3.20
C MET A 19 1.06 -7.66 3.12
N LYS A 20 -0.06 -6.94 3.21
CA LYS A 20 -1.39 -7.56 3.16
C LYS A 20 -2.44 -6.52 2.86
N GLU A 21 -3.57 -6.98 2.33
CA GLU A 21 -4.78 -6.17 2.22
C GLU A 21 -5.47 -6.10 3.58
N VAL A 22 -5.86 -4.90 3.98
CA VAL A 22 -6.57 -4.68 5.23
C VAL A 22 -8.02 -4.36 4.91
N PHE A 23 -8.94 -5.06 5.55
CA PHE A 23 -10.36 -4.74 5.43
C PHE A 23 -10.71 -3.71 6.50
N ASP A 24 -11.06 -2.52 6.05
CA ASP A 24 -11.54 -1.45 6.93
C ASP A 24 -12.81 -0.86 6.33
N PRO A 25 -13.97 -1.13 6.93
CA PRO A 25 -15.24 -0.66 6.36
C PRO A 25 -15.39 0.86 6.34
N LEU A 26 -14.57 1.59 7.09
CA LEU A 26 -14.60 3.04 7.10
C LEU A 26 -13.68 3.63 6.02
N CYS A 27 -12.67 2.89 5.61
CA CYS A 27 -11.65 3.36 4.66
C CYS A 27 -11.74 2.65 3.31
N ALA A 28 -11.97 1.34 3.30
CA ALA A 28 -12.02 0.56 2.07
C ALA A 28 -13.38 0.68 1.40
N THR A 29 -13.36 0.81 0.08
CA THR A 29 -14.57 0.79 -0.76
C THR A 29 -14.47 -0.36 -1.76
N THR A 30 -15.50 -0.54 -2.59
CA THR A 30 -15.48 -1.57 -3.61
C THR A 30 -14.40 -1.34 -4.67
N THR A 31 -14.01 -0.09 -4.88
CA THR A 31 -13.02 0.27 -5.91
C THR A 31 -11.65 0.60 -5.33
N ASN A 32 -11.61 1.03 -4.07
CA ASN A 32 -10.37 1.42 -3.40
C ASN A 32 -10.08 0.46 -2.26
N LYS A 33 -8.89 -0.09 -2.26
CA LYS A 33 -8.44 -1.02 -1.24
C LYS A 33 -7.38 -0.38 -0.36
N VAL A 34 -7.23 -0.92 0.82
CA VAL A 34 -6.31 -0.42 1.84
C VAL A 34 -5.33 -1.53 2.18
N PHE A 35 -4.06 -1.18 2.28
CA PHE A 35 -2.99 -2.15 2.49
C PHE A 35 -2.07 -1.73 3.62
N ASP A 36 -1.46 -2.73 4.28
CA ASP A 36 -0.28 -2.52 5.09
C ASP A 36 0.94 -2.63 4.18
N VAL A 37 1.82 -1.66 4.26
CA VAL A 37 3.01 -1.57 3.42
C VAL A 37 4.24 -1.43 4.31
N MET A 38 5.23 -2.28 4.08
CA MET A 38 6.54 -2.13 4.72
C MET A 38 7.40 -1.23 3.85
N TRP A 39 7.73 -0.05 4.35
CA TRP A 39 8.57 0.90 3.63
C TRP A 39 10.03 0.50 3.70
N ARG A 40 10.79 0.97 2.74
CA ARG A 40 12.21 0.66 2.61
C ARG A 40 13.03 1.13 3.83
N ASP A 41 12.57 2.17 4.52
CA ASP A 41 13.25 2.68 5.72
C ASP A 41 12.99 1.83 6.97
N GLY A 42 12.22 0.75 6.86
CA GLY A 42 11.91 -0.15 7.96
C GLY A 42 10.64 0.18 8.72
N THR A 43 9.98 1.27 8.39
CA THR A 43 8.69 1.60 9.00
C THR A 43 7.53 0.92 8.28
N ILE A 44 6.41 0.76 8.97
CA ILE A 44 5.21 0.15 8.40
C ILE A 44 4.13 1.21 8.27
N GLY A 45 3.59 1.35 7.06
CA GLY A 45 2.41 2.16 6.81
C GLY A 45 1.16 1.32 6.95
N HIS A 46 0.24 1.76 7.81
CA HIS A 46 -1.05 1.10 8.00
C HIS A 46 -2.13 1.82 7.22
N ASN A 47 -3.09 1.06 6.69
CA ASN A 47 -4.25 1.61 5.99
C ASN A 47 -3.85 2.57 4.86
N VAL A 48 -2.90 2.15 4.06
CA VAL A 48 -2.45 2.93 2.91
C VAL A 48 -3.40 2.67 1.74
N TRP A 49 -3.96 3.74 1.20
CA TRP A 49 -4.91 3.64 0.09
C TRP A 49 -4.21 3.16 -1.18
N SER A 50 -4.87 2.27 -1.92
CA SER A 50 -4.32 1.73 -3.17
C SER A 50 -4.05 2.82 -4.22
N TYR A 51 -4.90 3.85 -4.27
CA TYR A 51 -4.71 4.91 -5.25
C TYR A 51 -3.54 5.84 -4.93
N ASP A 52 -3.01 5.78 -3.71
CA ASP A 52 -1.79 6.51 -3.33
C ASP A 52 -0.53 5.74 -3.70
N LEU A 53 -0.66 4.52 -4.19
CA LEU A 53 0.46 3.65 -4.48
C LEU A 53 0.56 3.39 -5.98
N GLU A 54 1.78 3.47 -6.50
CA GLU A 54 2.10 3.08 -7.86
C GLU A 54 2.86 1.76 -7.84
N ILE A 55 2.42 0.79 -8.63
CA ILE A 55 3.10 -0.50 -8.73
C ILE A 55 4.36 -0.32 -9.55
N ILE A 56 5.51 -0.68 -8.94
CA ILE A 56 6.80 -0.71 -9.64
C ILE A 56 7.02 -2.10 -10.21
N ASN A 57 6.72 -3.13 -9.43
CA ASN A 57 6.89 -4.51 -9.85
C ASN A 57 5.92 -5.40 -9.06
N GLY A 58 5.36 -6.33 -9.72
CA GLY A 58 4.50 -7.31 -9.09
C GLY A 58 3.10 -7.26 -9.49
#